data_10d4deb363e03da840251a52245c07dc
#
_entry.id   10d4deb363e03da840251a52245c07dc
#
_cell.length_a   1.000
_cell.length_b   1.000
_cell.length_c   1.000
_cell.angle_alpha   90.00
_cell.angle_beta   90.00
_cell.angle_gamma   90.00
#
_symmetry.space_group_name_H-M   'P 1'
#
loop_
_entity.id
_entity.type
_entity.pdbx_description
1 polymer ?
#
loop_
_entity_poly.entity_id
_entity_poly.type
_entity_poly.pdbx_seq_one_letter_code
_entity_poly.pdbx_strand_id
1 'polypeptide(L)'
;MNALKGKVALVTGSGQGIGKGIAMYFAMEGAIVITNNRKPLKNVELPKELSAQEQAAWLSMVGDAETTAKAIRAFGGQAEAMFCDVANDDAVSQMIGRIVEKYGRIDIVVNNAAITESGALLSLTERDYDRQTSVKMKGTFNCCRHAAPYMIRQGGGTHLNCASDAWVGLGNAAVYSAANAGIVGMTKAMAMELWRHGINCNAFCPQGASPGHVAGFARTLRTLSEAMGREVTMSAEKKAEIDANHADSEGLAPFLAYLCTDQGKRYTAQVFSVTASGKVDVYSAPVRLREITKPEALWTVEELAACVPDQLMQDYQNPAESRQY
;
A
#
# COMPACT_ATOMS: atom_id res chain seq x y z
N MET A 1 -20.09 -14.80 -8.38
CA MET A 1 -19.01 -14.40 -9.26
C MET A 1 -17.85 -15.36 -9.06
N ASN A 2 -16.98 -15.58 -10.02
CA ASN A 2 -15.94 -16.62 -9.97
C ASN A 2 -14.68 -16.18 -10.72
N ALA A 3 -14.38 -14.87 -10.71
CA ALA A 3 -13.26 -14.31 -11.47
C ALA A 3 -11.88 -14.85 -11.03
N LEU A 4 -11.78 -15.29 -9.78
CA LEU A 4 -10.55 -15.84 -9.18
C LEU A 4 -10.68 -17.32 -8.81
N LYS A 5 -11.67 -18.03 -9.37
CA LYS A 5 -11.92 -19.44 -9.02
C LYS A 5 -10.67 -20.30 -9.17
N GLY A 6 -10.33 -21.00 -8.09
CA GLY A 6 -9.19 -21.94 -8.03
C GLY A 6 -7.82 -21.28 -7.96
N LYS A 7 -7.73 -19.93 -7.90
CA LYS A 7 -6.47 -19.21 -7.64
C LYS A 7 -6.14 -19.22 -6.15
N VAL A 8 -4.87 -19.33 -5.81
CA VAL A 8 -4.36 -19.25 -4.44
C VAL A 8 -3.78 -17.85 -4.23
N ALA A 9 -4.35 -17.11 -3.28
CA ALA A 9 -4.01 -15.72 -3.01
C ALA A 9 -3.50 -15.53 -1.59
N LEU A 10 -2.27 -15.08 -1.44
CA LEU A 10 -1.72 -14.59 -0.18
C LEU A 10 -2.03 -13.09 -0.04
N VAL A 11 -2.68 -12.70 1.06
CA VAL A 11 -2.92 -11.29 1.39
C VAL A 11 -2.24 -10.98 2.73
N THR A 12 -1.15 -10.21 2.70
CA THR A 12 -0.43 -9.86 3.93
C THR A 12 -1.11 -8.71 4.68
N GLY A 13 -1.06 -8.72 6.00
CA GLY A 13 -1.75 -7.71 6.82
C GLY A 13 -3.28 -7.76 6.69
N SER A 14 -3.85 -8.92 6.46
CA SER A 14 -5.26 -9.11 6.11
C SER A 14 -6.20 -9.38 7.29
N GLY A 15 -5.74 -9.23 8.52
CA GLY A 15 -6.60 -9.38 9.69
C GLY A 15 -7.55 -8.22 9.93
N GLN A 16 -7.34 -7.08 9.30
CA GLN A 16 -8.11 -5.86 9.52
C GLN A 16 -8.03 -4.90 8.33
N GLY A 17 -8.93 -3.91 8.31
CA GLY A 17 -8.91 -2.79 7.36
C GLY A 17 -8.84 -3.24 5.90
N ILE A 18 -7.99 -2.57 5.11
CA ILE A 18 -7.86 -2.78 3.66
C ILE A 18 -7.53 -4.22 3.30
N GLY A 19 -6.58 -4.83 3.99
CA GLY A 19 -6.20 -6.23 3.72
C GLY A 19 -7.33 -7.22 4.00
N LYS A 20 -8.16 -6.97 5.03
CA LYS A 20 -9.36 -7.77 5.30
C LYS A 20 -10.37 -7.63 4.15
N GLY A 21 -10.67 -6.39 3.71
CA GLY A 21 -11.60 -6.15 2.61
C GLY A 21 -11.16 -6.85 1.32
N ILE A 22 -9.87 -6.76 0.97
CA ILE A 22 -9.30 -7.48 -0.19
C ILE A 22 -9.47 -9.00 -0.03
N ALA A 23 -9.12 -9.56 1.13
CA ALA A 23 -9.19 -10.99 1.40
C ALA A 23 -10.62 -11.53 1.30
N MET A 24 -11.59 -10.81 1.88
CA MET A 24 -13.02 -11.15 1.83
C MET A 24 -13.51 -11.17 0.38
N TYR A 25 -13.26 -10.11 -0.38
CA TYR A 25 -13.72 -10.02 -1.76
C TYR A 25 -13.07 -11.07 -2.67
N PHE A 26 -11.76 -11.32 -2.52
CA PHE A 26 -11.08 -12.36 -3.31
C PHE A 26 -11.67 -13.74 -3.05
N ALA A 27 -12.05 -14.03 -1.81
CA ALA A 27 -12.75 -15.29 -1.47
C ALA A 27 -14.15 -15.35 -2.07
N MET A 28 -14.91 -14.23 -2.12
CA MET A 28 -16.20 -14.16 -2.81
C MET A 28 -16.07 -14.41 -4.31
N GLU A 29 -14.94 -14.03 -4.92
CA GLU A 29 -14.59 -14.33 -6.31
C GLU A 29 -14.01 -15.74 -6.52
N GLY A 30 -14.01 -16.59 -5.49
CA GLY A 30 -13.67 -18.01 -5.58
C GLY A 30 -12.18 -18.32 -5.39
N ALA A 31 -11.37 -17.38 -4.92
CA ALA A 31 -9.99 -17.67 -4.56
C ALA A 31 -9.90 -18.48 -3.26
N ILE A 32 -8.86 -19.30 -3.15
CA ILE A 32 -8.36 -19.82 -1.87
C ILE A 32 -7.47 -18.76 -1.26
N VAL A 33 -7.90 -18.16 -0.15
CA VAL A 33 -7.22 -17.02 0.45
C VAL A 33 -6.37 -17.42 1.65
N ILE A 34 -5.10 -17.09 1.59
CA ILE A 34 -4.21 -17.19 2.74
C ILE A 34 -4.17 -15.81 3.40
N THR A 35 -4.78 -15.71 4.57
CA THR A 35 -4.73 -14.50 5.39
C THR A 35 -3.46 -14.48 6.24
N ASN A 36 -2.85 -13.31 6.40
CA ASN A 36 -1.61 -13.19 7.17
C ASN A 36 -1.61 -11.98 8.09
N ASN A 37 -1.09 -12.17 9.28
CA ASN A 37 -0.59 -11.15 10.20
C ASN A 37 0.70 -11.60 10.87
N ARG A 38 1.42 -10.66 11.48
CA ARG A 38 2.67 -10.95 12.18
C ARG A 38 2.50 -11.98 13.31
N LYS A 39 1.43 -11.85 14.10
CA LYS A 39 1.11 -12.70 15.25
C LYS A 39 -0.40 -12.67 15.54
N PRO A 40 -0.92 -13.67 16.26
CA PRO A 40 -2.29 -13.65 16.76
C PRO A 40 -2.55 -12.42 17.64
N LEU A 41 -3.76 -11.91 17.55
CA LEU A 41 -4.24 -10.83 18.40
C LEU A 41 -4.53 -11.38 19.79
N LYS A 42 -3.77 -10.96 20.78
CA LYS A 42 -3.99 -11.39 22.18
C LYS A 42 -4.72 -10.34 23.01
N ASN A 43 -4.33 -9.07 22.85
CA ASN A 43 -4.91 -7.93 23.57
C ASN A 43 -5.13 -6.80 22.59
N VAL A 44 -6.22 -6.08 22.76
CA VAL A 44 -6.56 -4.88 22.00
C VAL A 44 -6.25 -3.67 22.88
N GLU A 45 -5.22 -2.92 22.52
CA GLU A 45 -4.90 -1.65 23.18
C GLU A 45 -5.48 -0.52 22.33
N LEU A 46 -6.39 0.24 22.92
CA LEU A 46 -6.98 1.41 22.27
C LEU A 46 -5.95 2.53 22.16
N PRO A 47 -5.81 3.16 20.98
CA PRO A 47 -5.05 4.40 20.87
C PRO A 47 -5.66 5.47 21.77
N LYS A 48 -4.80 6.14 22.56
CA LYS A 48 -5.22 7.14 23.56
C LYS A 48 -5.80 8.41 22.95
N GLU A 49 -5.53 8.61 21.67
CA GLU A 49 -5.90 9.80 20.90
C GLU A 49 -7.34 9.80 20.42
N LEU A 50 -8.01 8.65 20.44
CA LEU A 50 -9.34 8.49 19.83
C LEU A 50 -10.46 8.97 20.76
N SER A 51 -11.41 9.72 20.20
CA SER A 51 -12.70 9.99 20.84
C SER A 51 -13.51 8.69 21.02
N ALA A 52 -14.55 8.71 21.85
CA ALA A 52 -15.38 7.52 22.10
C ALA A 52 -16.02 6.97 20.81
N GLN A 53 -16.41 7.84 19.87
CA GLN A 53 -16.96 7.42 18.57
C GLN A 53 -15.90 6.77 17.68
N GLU A 54 -14.70 7.34 17.63
CA GLU A 54 -13.58 6.78 16.88
C GLU A 54 -13.08 5.47 17.49
N GLN A 55 -13.11 5.31 18.82
CA GLN A 55 -12.81 4.05 19.49
C GLN A 55 -13.78 2.93 19.07
N ALA A 56 -15.08 3.22 19.01
CA ALA A 56 -16.07 2.25 18.56
C ALA A 56 -15.84 1.83 17.10
N ALA A 57 -15.59 2.78 16.21
CA ALA A 57 -15.26 2.52 14.81
C ALA A 57 -13.96 1.73 14.68
N TRP A 58 -12.92 2.09 15.44
CA TRP A 58 -11.64 1.40 15.45
C TRP A 58 -11.77 -0.04 15.91
N LEU A 59 -12.50 -0.30 17.02
CA LEU A 59 -12.74 -1.64 17.55
C LEU A 59 -13.47 -2.56 16.58
N SER A 60 -14.42 -2.02 15.80
CA SER A 60 -15.18 -2.80 14.81
C SER A 60 -14.31 -3.32 13.66
N MET A 61 -13.17 -2.69 13.40
CA MET A 61 -12.25 -3.05 12.33
C MET A 61 -11.11 -3.96 12.77
N VAL A 62 -10.82 -4.03 14.10
CA VAL A 62 -9.65 -4.77 14.61
C VAL A 62 -9.87 -6.27 14.54
N GLY A 63 -8.84 -6.98 14.10
CA GLY A 63 -8.81 -8.43 14.02
C GLY A 63 -7.42 -8.95 13.65
N ASP A 64 -7.34 -10.24 13.44
CA ASP A 64 -6.14 -10.92 12.96
C ASP A 64 -6.43 -11.84 11.78
N ALA A 65 -5.40 -12.53 11.30
CA ALA A 65 -5.54 -13.42 10.16
C ALA A 65 -6.62 -14.50 10.38
N GLU A 66 -6.71 -15.07 11.58
CA GLU A 66 -7.72 -16.11 11.88
C GLU A 66 -9.12 -15.54 11.94
N THR A 67 -9.29 -14.31 12.46
CA THR A 67 -10.60 -13.63 12.47
C THR A 67 -11.14 -13.48 11.05
N THR A 68 -10.31 -13.03 10.12
CA THR A 68 -10.69 -12.87 8.71
C THR A 68 -10.91 -14.22 8.03
N ALA A 69 -10.03 -15.21 8.26
CA ALA A 69 -10.22 -16.54 7.70
C ALA A 69 -11.52 -17.21 8.18
N LYS A 70 -11.89 -17.03 9.45
CA LYS A 70 -13.19 -17.49 9.98
C LYS A 70 -14.36 -16.82 9.29
N ALA A 71 -14.30 -15.49 9.09
CA ALA A 71 -15.33 -14.75 8.39
C ALA A 71 -15.50 -15.25 6.94
N ILE A 72 -14.40 -15.51 6.23
CA ILE A 72 -14.44 -16.08 4.88
C ILE A 72 -15.11 -17.47 4.88
N ARG A 73 -14.70 -18.35 5.79
CA ARG A 73 -15.29 -19.70 5.89
C ARG A 73 -16.78 -19.68 6.27
N ALA A 74 -17.21 -18.67 7.02
CA ALA A 74 -18.61 -18.52 7.47
C ALA A 74 -19.59 -18.29 6.31
N PHE A 75 -19.16 -17.67 5.19
CA PHE A 75 -20.00 -17.56 3.99
C PHE A 75 -19.70 -18.63 2.93
N GLY A 76 -18.92 -19.68 3.28
CA GLY A 76 -18.61 -20.79 2.38
C GLY A 76 -17.36 -20.59 1.51
N GLY A 77 -16.62 -19.50 1.69
CA GLY A 77 -15.33 -19.27 1.04
C GLY A 77 -14.22 -20.17 1.61
N GLN A 78 -13.10 -20.24 0.90
CA GLN A 78 -11.93 -21.02 1.33
C GLN A 78 -10.84 -20.09 1.85
N ALA A 79 -10.44 -20.25 3.11
CA ALA A 79 -9.35 -19.48 3.69
C ALA A 79 -8.60 -20.21 4.78
N GLU A 80 -7.31 -19.90 4.88
CA GLU A 80 -6.41 -20.34 5.93
C GLU A 80 -5.62 -19.17 6.51
N ALA A 81 -5.49 -19.13 7.83
CA ALA A 81 -4.68 -18.13 8.51
C ALA A 81 -3.24 -18.60 8.69
N MET A 82 -2.28 -17.75 8.33
CA MET A 82 -0.86 -17.98 8.59
C MET A 82 -0.25 -16.75 9.28
N PHE A 83 0.42 -16.99 10.40
CA PHE A 83 1.12 -15.94 11.15
C PHE A 83 2.60 -15.94 10.78
N CYS A 84 3.05 -14.80 10.25
CA CYS A 84 4.42 -14.59 9.80
C CYS A 84 4.75 -13.10 9.82
N ASP A 85 5.90 -12.73 10.36
CA ASP A 85 6.44 -11.37 10.19
C ASP A 85 7.06 -11.26 8.80
N VAL A 86 6.47 -10.44 7.95
CA VAL A 86 6.93 -10.24 6.56
C VAL A 86 8.34 -9.63 6.49
N ALA A 87 8.80 -8.95 7.54
CA ALA A 87 10.16 -8.43 7.64
C ALA A 87 11.22 -9.53 7.88
N ASN A 88 10.80 -10.74 8.25
CA ASN A 88 11.68 -11.88 8.45
C ASN A 88 11.72 -12.76 7.19
N ASP A 89 12.88 -12.79 6.51
CA ASP A 89 13.08 -13.48 5.24
C ASP A 89 12.82 -14.99 5.34
N ASP A 90 13.38 -15.66 6.34
CA ASP A 90 13.22 -17.11 6.55
C ASP A 90 11.76 -17.47 6.84
N ALA A 91 11.07 -16.69 7.67
CA ALA A 91 9.67 -16.91 7.98
C ALA A 91 8.77 -16.77 6.75
N VAL A 92 9.06 -15.79 5.88
CA VAL A 92 8.33 -15.61 4.59
C VAL A 92 8.63 -16.78 3.65
N SER A 93 9.89 -17.21 3.53
CA SER A 93 10.28 -18.39 2.75
C SER A 93 9.49 -19.64 3.17
N GLN A 94 9.42 -19.89 4.47
CA GLN A 94 8.67 -21.03 5.04
C GLN A 94 7.16 -20.89 4.80
N MET A 95 6.59 -19.71 5.00
CA MET A 95 5.16 -19.45 4.75
C MET A 95 4.80 -19.74 3.29
N ILE A 96 5.54 -19.21 2.33
CA ILE A 96 5.29 -19.41 0.90
C ILE A 96 5.52 -20.89 0.51
N GLY A 97 6.57 -21.54 1.04
CA GLY A 97 6.81 -22.97 0.84
C GLY A 97 5.63 -23.82 1.29
N ARG A 98 5.08 -23.57 2.48
CA ARG A 98 3.89 -24.27 3.01
C ARG A 98 2.63 -24.03 2.18
N ILE A 99 2.45 -22.81 1.63
CA ILE A 99 1.33 -22.54 0.72
C ILE A 99 1.44 -23.43 -0.51
N VAL A 100 2.60 -23.45 -1.14
CA VAL A 100 2.80 -24.24 -2.37
C VAL A 100 2.77 -25.74 -2.10
N GLU A 101 3.32 -26.21 -0.99
CA GLU A 101 3.24 -27.61 -0.58
C GLU A 101 1.77 -28.05 -0.42
N LYS A 102 0.94 -27.24 0.20
CA LYS A 102 -0.47 -27.57 0.48
C LYS A 102 -1.38 -27.43 -0.71
N TYR A 103 -1.23 -26.38 -1.51
CA TYR A 103 -2.16 -26.02 -2.59
C TYR A 103 -1.60 -26.25 -3.99
N GLY A 104 -0.33 -26.63 -4.12
CA GLY A 104 0.34 -26.88 -5.38
C GLY A 104 0.73 -25.63 -6.15
N ARG A 105 0.31 -24.44 -5.71
CA ARG A 105 0.49 -23.16 -6.43
C ARG A 105 0.40 -21.95 -5.52
N ILE A 106 0.86 -20.82 -6.03
CA ILE A 106 0.59 -19.48 -5.49
C ILE A 106 0.39 -18.52 -6.68
N ASP A 107 -0.80 -17.99 -6.86
CA ASP A 107 -1.17 -17.21 -8.04
C ASP A 107 -1.09 -15.71 -7.81
N ILE A 108 -1.44 -15.29 -6.61
CA ILE A 108 -1.59 -13.88 -6.27
C ILE A 108 -0.89 -13.63 -4.93
N VAL A 109 -0.07 -12.58 -4.90
CA VAL A 109 0.48 -12.04 -3.66
C VAL A 109 0.08 -10.57 -3.55
N VAL A 110 -0.74 -10.26 -2.55
CA VAL A 110 -1.08 -8.88 -2.20
C VAL A 110 -0.24 -8.47 -1.00
N ASN A 111 0.78 -7.65 -1.25
CA ASN A 111 1.66 -7.09 -0.24
C ASN A 111 1.01 -5.86 0.39
N ASN A 112 0.11 -6.09 1.34
CA ASN A 112 -0.64 -5.03 2.02
C ASN A 112 -0.13 -4.75 3.44
N ALA A 113 0.63 -5.65 4.05
CA ALA A 113 1.17 -5.44 5.40
C ALA A 113 1.95 -4.12 5.49
N ALA A 114 1.57 -3.28 6.42
CA ALA A 114 2.16 -1.96 6.62
C ALA A 114 2.03 -1.52 8.08
N ILE A 115 2.86 -0.58 8.44
CA ILE A 115 2.73 0.31 9.59
C ILE A 115 2.81 1.74 9.07
N THR A 116 2.42 2.71 9.88
CA THR A 116 2.49 4.12 9.53
C THR A 116 3.27 4.87 10.60
N GLU A 117 4.51 5.21 10.28
CA GLU A 117 5.32 6.12 11.08
C GLU A 117 5.33 7.49 10.39
N SER A 118 4.71 8.46 11.02
CA SER A 118 4.60 9.84 10.52
C SER A 118 4.90 10.83 11.63
N GLY A 119 5.40 11.98 11.26
CA GLY A 119 5.80 13.06 12.16
C GLY A 119 6.72 14.04 11.44
N ALA A 120 6.98 15.19 12.06
CA ALA A 120 7.95 16.14 11.55
C ALA A 120 9.34 15.47 11.43
N LEU A 121 10.10 15.81 10.40
CA LEU A 121 11.41 15.19 10.14
C LEU A 121 12.32 15.18 11.38
N LEU A 122 12.33 16.27 12.13
CA LEU A 122 13.18 16.41 13.34
C LEU A 122 12.70 15.59 14.54
N SER A 123 11.47 15.06 14.51
CA SER A 123 10.91 14.21 15.58
C SER A 123 11.02 12.70 15.26
N LEU A 124 11.29 12.35 14.02
CA LEU A 124 11.44 10.95 13.61
C LEU A 124 12.80 10.41 14.06
N THR A 125 12.81 9.16 14.51
CA THR A 125 14.00 8.45 14.98
C THR A 125 14.45 7.39 13.94
N GLU A 126 15.70 6.91 14.09
CA GLU A 126 16.21 5.76 13.35
C GLU A 126 15.27 4.53 13.49
N ARG A 127 14.76 4.31 14.71
CA ARG A 127 13.81 3.23 14.97
C ARG A 127 12.53 3.36 14.14
N ASP A 128 12.01 4.56 13.94
CA ASP A 128 10.80 4.79 13.13
C ASP A 128 11.09 4.51 11.66
N TYR A 129 12.27 4.94 11.19
CA TYR A 129 12.77 4.61 9.86
C TYR A 129 12.88 3.11 9.63
N ASP A 130 13.57 2.40 10.52
CA ASP A 130 13.79 0.96 10.42
C ASP A 130 12.48 0.16 10.47
N ARG A 131 11.59 0.53 11.37
CA ARG A 131 10.27 -0.10 11.47
C ARG A 131 9.44 0.09 10.21
N GLN A 132 9.37 1.32 9.70
CA GLN A 132 8.62 1.64 8.49
C GLN A 132 9.15 0.88 7.28
N THR A 133 10.46 0.94 7.05
CA THR A 133 11.11 0.34 5.88
C THR A 133 11.16 -1.18 5.95
N SER A 134 11.40 -1.76 7.13
CA SER A 134 11.46 -3.22 7.29
C SER A 134 10.12 -3.89 7.02
N VAL A 135 9.02 -3.34 7.51
CA VAL A 135 7.69 -3.94 7.24
C VAL A 135 7.26 -3.66 5.80
N LYS A 136 7.32 -2.41 5.37
CA LYS A 136 6.75 -1.97 4.08
C LYS A 136 7.60 -2.44 2.91
N MET A 137 8.88 -2.04 2.86
CA MET A 137 9.76 -2.31 1.72
C MET A 137 10.33 -3.74 1.76
N LYS A 138 11.02 -4.09 2.85
CA LYS A 138 11.64 -5.41 2.98
C LYS A 138 10.58 -6.52 2.99
N GLY A 139 9.43 -6.32 3.67
CA GLY A 139 8.34 -7.28 3.68
C GLY A 139 7.77 -7.55 2.27
N THR A 140 7.55 -6.49 1.48
CA THR A 140 7.12 -6.63 0.07
C THR A 140 8.17 -7.37 -0.75
N PHE A 141 9.45 -6.98 -0.62
CA PHE A 141 10.56 -7.64 -1.31
C PHE A 141 10.62 -9.14 -0.98
N ASN A 142 10.58 -9.51 0.30
CA ASN A 142 10.64 -10.90 0.73
C ASN A 142 9.50 -11.73 0.11
N CYS A 143 8.26 -11.24 0.19
CA CYS A 143 7.11 -11.97 -0.36
C CYS A 143 7.21 -12.12 -1.88
N CYS A 144 7.58 -11.06 -2.61
CA CYS A 144 7.76 -11.14 -4.07
C CYS A 144 8.90 -12.09 -4.45
N ARG A 145 10.06 -11.95 -3.80
CA ARG A 145 11.24 -12.75 -4.07
C ARG A 145 11.00 -14.25 -3.86
N HIS A 146 10.33 -14.63 -2.78
CA HIS A 146 10.07 -16.04 -2.48
C HIS A 146 8.90 -16.63 -3.28
N ALA A 147 7.91 -15.84 -3.70
CA ALA A 147 6.81 -16.31 -4.55
C ALA A 147 7.21 -16.43 -6.03
N ALA A 148 8.04 -15.53 -6.55
CA ALA A 148 8.40 -15.47 -7.97
C ALA A 148 8.94 -16.79 -8.55
N PRO A 149 9.83 -17.57 -7.90
CA PRO A 149 10.28 -18.86 -8.43
C PRO A 149 9.16 -19.88 -8.64
N TYR A 150 8.15 -19.88 -7.79
CA TYR A 150 6.98 -20.75 -7.93
C TYR A 150 6.07 -20.26 -9.06
N MET A 151 5.82 -18.95 -9.13
CA MET A 151 5.05 -18.33 -10.21
C MET A 151 5.70 -18.54 -11.58
N ILE A 152 7.04 -18.46 -11.67
CA ILE A 152 7.78 -18.76 -12.92
C ILE A 152 7.55 -20.22 -13.34
N ARG A 153 7.69 -21.19 -12.42
CA ARG A 153 7.50 -22.61 -12.74
C ARG A 153 6.08 -22.94 -13.16
N GLN A 154 5.08 -22.25 -12.62
CA GLN A 154 3.67 -22.46 -12.99
C GLN A 154 3.21 -21.63 -14.21
N GLY A 155 4.09 -20.80 -14.79
CA GLY A 155 3.83 -20.02 -16.00
C GLY A 155 3.09 -18.71 -15.79
N GLY A 156 3.10 -18.15 -14.57
CA GLY A 156 2.53 -16.83 -14.33
C GLY A 156 2.06 -16.59 -12.90
N GLY A 157 1.73 -15.33 -12.62
CA GLY A 157 1.26 -14.88 -11.31
C GLY A 157 0.99 -13.38 -11.29
N THR A 158 0.58 -12.87 -10.14
CA THR A 158 0.29 -11.44 -9.94
C THR A 158 0.85 -10.97 -8.60
N HIS A 159 1.64 -9.90 -8.62
CA HIS A 159 2.03 -9.13 -7.45
C HIS A 159 1.26 -7.81 -7.42
N LEU A 160 0.52 -7.58 -6.35
CA LEU A 160 -0.13 -6.31 -6.03
C LEU A 160 0.56 -5.71 -4.80
N ASN A 161 1.27 -4.61 -4.98
CA ASN A 161 2.08 -4.00 -3.94
C ASN A 161 1.42 -2.73 -3.43
N CYS A 162 0.98 -2.76 -2.17
CA CYS A 162 0.35 -1.60 -1.53
C CYS A 162 1.38 -0.49 -1.34
N ALA A 163 1.19 0.63 -2.03
CA ALA A 163 1.85 1.91 -1.81
C ALA A 163 0.92 2.86 -1.02
N SER A 164 1.00 4.14 -1.28
CA SER A 164 0.12 5.20 -0.80
C SER A 164 0.28 6.40 -1.73
N ASP A 165 -0.74 7.22 -1.90
CA ASP A 165 -0.63 8.49 -2.64
C ASP A 165 0.44 9.44 -2.05
N ALA A 166 0.87 9.18 -0.80
CA ALA A 166 2.02 9.85 -0.19
C ALA A 166 3.37 9.57 -0.89
N TRP A 167 3.44 8.64 -1.86
CA TRP A 167 4.68 8.32 -2.58
C TRP A 167 5.25 9.50 -3.38
N VAL A 168 4.40 10.47 -3.72
CA VAL A 168 4.81 11.73 -4.39
C VAL A 168 5.38 12.78 -3.43
N GLY A 169 5.44 12.46 -2.15
CA GLY A 169 5.86 13.37 -1.07
C GLY A 169 4.69 13.97 -0.31
N LEU A 170 4.64 13.75 0.99
CA LEU A 170 3.66 14.32 1.91
C LEU A 170 4.40 14.98 3.08
N GLY A 171 4.04 16.21 3.43
CA GLY A 171 4.59 16.91 4.60
C GLY A 171 4.37 16.11 5.89
N ASN A 172 5.29 16.18 6.82
CA ASN A 172 5.29 15.42 8.08
C ASN A 172 5.21 13.88 7.91
N ALA A 173 5.65 13.37 6.77
CA ALA A 173 5.61 11.95 6.46
C ALA A 173 6.86 11.49 5.66
N ALA A 174 8.03 12.06 5.91
CA ALA A 174 9.24 11.83 5.11
C ALA A 174 9.57 10.33 4.98
N VAL A 175 9.62 9.59 6.10
CA VAL A 175 9.93 8.15 6.10
C VAL A 175 8.82 7.33 5.45
N TYR A 176 7.56 7.69 5.71
CA TYR A 176 6.41 7.03 5.11
C TYR A 176 6.37 7.24 3.59
N SER A 177 6.59 8.48 3.13
CA SER A 177 6.66 8.81 1.70
C SER A 177 7.81 8.08 1.01
N ALA A 178 9.00 8.07 1.62
CA ALA A 178 10.16 7.36 1.09
C ALA A 178 9.90 5.86 0.93
N ALA A 179 9.31 5.20 1.95
CA ALA A 179 8.98 3.79 1.88
C ALA A 179 7.97 3.49 0.77
N ASN A 180 6.94 4.34 0.59
CA ASN A 180 5.95 4.16 -0.48
C ASN A 180 6.53 4.44 -1.87
N ALA A 181 7.40 5.44 -2.02
CA ALA A 181 8.14 5.68 -3.26
C ALA A 181 9.06 4.49 -3.61
N GLY A 182 9.71 3.90 -2.59
CA GLY A 182 10.48 2.68 -2.73
C GLY A 182 9.65 1.50 -3.25
N ILE A 183 8.41 1.33 -2.76
CA ILE A 183 7.48 0.32 -3.30
C ILE A 183 7.17 0.57 -4.78
N VAL A 184 6.90 1.81 -5.18
CA VAL A 184 6.62 2.16 -6.59
C VAL A 184 7.83 1.82 -7.48
N GLY A 185 9.03 2.25 -7.09
CA GLY A 185 10.26 1.95 -7.83
C GLY A 185 10.54 0.46 -7.95
N MET A 186 10.46 -0.27 -6.83
CA MET A 186 10.66 -1.73 -6.79
C MET A 186 9.61 -2.47 -7.62
N THR A 187 8.34 -2.06 -7.58
CA THR A 187 7.27 -2.67 -8.37
C THR A 187 7.54 -2.54 -9.87
N LYS A 188 7.97 -1.35 -10.33
CA LYS A 188 8.29 -1.12 -11.74
C LYS A 188 9.49 -1.97 -12.19
N ALA A 189 10.55 -2.06 -11.37
CA ALA A 189 11.70 -2.90 -11.66
C ALA A 189 11.33 -4.38 -11.76
N MET A 190 10.63 -4.91 -10.75
CA MET A 190 10.13 -6.30 -10.77
C MET A 190 9.21 -6.59 -11.95
N ALA A 191 8.38 -5.64 -12.35
CA ALA A 191 7.50 -5.80 -13.51
C ALA A 191 8.30 -6.01 -14.80
N MET A 192 9.37 -5.26 -15.01
CA MET A 192 10.26 -5.42 -16.18
C MET A 192 10.99 -6.77 -16.20
N GLU A 193 11.43 -7.23 -15.02
CA GLU A 193 12.14 -8.50 -14.89
C GLU A 193 11.23 -9.72 -15.07
N LEU A 194 10.01 -9.66 -14.50
CA LEU A 194 9.13 -10.82 -14.36
C LEU A 194 8.09 -10.96 -15.49
N TRP A 195 7.87 -9.91 -16.28
CA TRP A 195 6.90 -9.90 -17.37
C TRP A 195 7.07 -11.07 -18.36
N ARG A 196 8.29 -11.37 -18.74
CA ARG A 196 8.60 -12.49 -19.67
C ARG A 196 8.20 -13.87 -19.12
N HIS A 197 7.91 -13.98 -17.84
CA HIS A 197 7.46 -15.20 -17.17
C HIS A 197 5.94 -15.22 -16.91
N GLY A 198 5.19 -14.30 -17.53
CA GLY A 198 3.74 -14.20 -17.35
C GLY A 198 3.33 -13.66 -15.96
N ILE A 199 4.24 -12.95 -15.26
CA ILE A 199 3.97 -12.37 -13.96
C ILE A 199 3.81 -10.85 -14.12
N ASN A 200 2.65 -10.34 -13.74
CA ASN A 200 2.41 -8.90 -13.68
C ASN A 200 2.62 -8.36 -12.27
N CYS A 201 3.20 -7.16 -12.18
CA CYS A 201 3.45 -6.46 -10.94
C CYS A 201 2.90 -5.04 -11.02
N ASN A 202 1.98 -4.67 -10.13
CA ASN A 202 1.42 -3.33 -10.06
C ASN A 202 1.43 -2.82 -8.61
N ALA A 203 1.56 -1.50 -8.45
CA ALA A 203 1.39 -0.83 -7.18
C ALA A 203 -0.03 -0.27 -7.08
N PHE A 204 -0.59 -0.26 -5.88
CA PHE A 204 -1.86 0.40 -5.61
C PHE A 204 -1.77 1.27 -4.35
N CYS A 205 -2.40 2.43 -4.41
CA CYS A 205 -2.51 3.42 -3.34
C CYS A 205 -3.96 3.41 -2.83
N PRO A 206 -4.27 2.66 -1.78
CA PRO A 206 -5.65 2.48 -1.35
C PRO A 206 -6.13 3.62 -0.46
N GLN A 207 -7.38 4.02 -0.65
CA GLN A 207 -8.14 4.86 0.28
C GLN A 207 -9.35 4.04 0.76
N GLY A 208 -9.29 3.54 1.99
CA GLY A 208 -10.33 2.71 2.58
C GLY A 208 -10.23 2.72 4.11
N ALA A 209 -11.31 2.34 4.78
CA ALA A 209 -11.39 2.29 6.23
C ALA A 209 -10.34 1.31 6.80
N SER A 210 -9.58 1.78 7.77
CA SER A 210 -8.64 0.95 8.52
C SER A 210 -8.39 1.52 9.90
N PRO A 211 -8.04 0.68 10.90
CA PRO A 211 -7.65 1.17 12.21
C PRO A 211 -6.47 2.16 12.15
N GLY A 212 -5.53 1.93 11.24
CA GLY A 212 -4.38 2.83 11.03
C GLY A 212 -4.79 4.19 10.48
N HIS A 213 -5.78 4.26 9.58
CA HIS A 213 -6.30 5.51 9.05
C HIS A 213 -6.96 6.34 10.16
N VAL A 214 -7.89 5.73 10.93
CA VAL A 214 -8.60 6.43 12.00
C VAL A 214 -7.63 7.01 13.02
N ALA A 215 -6.69 6.20 13.52
CA ALA A 215 -5.70 6.66 14.50
C ALA A 215 -4.71 7.68 13.92
N GLY A 216 -4.28 7.50 12.68
CA GLY A 216 -3.35 8.41 12.00
C GLY A 216 -3.97 9.78 11.75
N PHE A 217 -5.23 9.80 11.35
CA PHE A 217 -5.96 11.03 11.09
C PHE A 217 -6.18 11.85 12.37
N ALA A 218 -6.65 11.20 13.45
CA ALA A 218 -6.80 11.84 14.76
C ALA A 218 -5.48 12.44 15.27
N ARG A 219 -4.38 11.69 15.11
CA ARG A 219 -3.03 12.17 15.48
C ARG A 219 -2.61 13.39 14.67
N THR A 220 -2.86 13.39 13.36
CA THR A 220 -2.52 14.52 12.47
C THR A 220 -3.26 15.79 12.89
N LEU A 221 -4.57 15.72 13.11
CA LEU A 221 -5.36 16.88 13.55
C LEU A 221 -4.87 17.43 14.88
N ARG A 222 -4.55 16.55 15.82
CA ARG A 222 -4.00 16.96 17.12
C ARG A 222 -2.65 17.67 16.97
N THR A 223 -1.72 17.08 16.23
CA THR A 223 -0.39 17.68 16.01
C THR A 223 -0.48 19.06 15.35
N LEU A 224 -1.38 19.21 14.39
CA LEU A 224 -1.65 20.52 13.74
C LEU A 224 -2.25 21.52 14.75
N SER A 225 -3.19 21.08 15.58
CA SER A 225 -3.82 21.94 16.60
C SER A 225 -2.78 22.43 17.63
N GLU A 226 -1.90 21.53 18.09
CA GLU A 226 -0.80 21.86 18.99
C GLU A 226 0.18 22.86 18.33
N ALA A 227 0.57 22.64 17.08
CA ALA A 227 1.48 23.51 16.34
C ALA A 227 0.90 24.90 16.07
N MET A 228 -0.43 24.99 15.86
CA MET A 228 -1.12 26.26 15.60
C MET A 228 -1.64 26.95 16.84
N GLY A 229 -1.53 26.35 18.03
CA GLY A 229 -2.07 26.89 19.29
C GLY A 229 -3.60 27.09 19.28
N ARG A 230 -4.31 26.43 18.37
CA ARG A 230 -5.78 26.47 18.25
C ARG A 230 -6.30 25.13 17.74
N GLU A 231 -7.55 24.84 18.03
CA GLU A 231 -8.21 23.65 17.46
C GLU A 231 -8.28 23.75 15.91
N VAL A 232 -7.75 22.73 15.25
CA VAL A 232 -7.84 22.57 13.80
C VAL A 232 -8.94 21.59 13.50
N THR A 233 -10.00 22.08 12.87
CA THR A 233 -11.14 21.27 12.43
C THR A 233 -11.21 21.27 10.90
N MET A 234 -11.76 20.21 10.37
CA MET A 234 -11.98 20.11 8.93
C MET A 234 -13.37 20.63 8.56
N SER A 235 -13.54 21.19 7.36
CA SER A 235 -14.88 21.53 6.85
C SER A 235 -15.74 20.27 6.73
N ALA A 236 -17.06 20.41 6.92
CA ALA A 236 -17.99 19.29 6.78
C ALA A 236 -17.92 18.63 5.39
N GLU A 237 -17.73 19.43 4.33
CA GLU A 237 -17.59 18.93 2.95
C GLU A 237 -16.32 18.08 2.79
N LYS A 238 -15.19 18.57 3.29
CA LYS A 238 -13.92 17.81 3.20
C LYS A 238 -13.96 16.54 4.03
N LYS A 239 -14.60 16.61 5.20
CA LYS A 239 -14.83 15.41 6.02
C LYS A 239 -15.70 14.40 5.28
N ALA A 240 -16.80 14.81 4.67
CA ALA A 240 -17.68 13.93 3.90
C ALA A 240 -16.97 13.29 2.71
N GLU A 241 -16.12 14.02 2.00
CA GLU A 241 -15.28 13.48 0.92
C GLU A 241 -14.32 12.40 1.43
N ILE A 242 -13.64 12.67 2.54
CA ILE A 242 -12.71 11.70 3.15
C ILE A 242 -13.47 10.47 3.63
N ASP A 243 -14.59 10.65 4.34
CA ASP A 243 -15.41 9.54 4.84
C ASP A 243 -15.93 8.68 3.68
N ALA A 244 -16.33 9.27 2.55
CA ALA A 244 -16.75 8.53 1.35
C ALA A 244 -15.60 7.73 0.72
N ASN A 245 -14.42 8.33 0.57
CA ASN A 245 -13.25 7.64 0.01
C ASN A 245 -12.69 6.56 0.94
N HIS A 246 -12.92 6.70 2.25
CA HIS A 246 -12.50 5.75 3.28
C HIS A 246 -13.69 4.94 3.85
N ALA A 247 -14.70 4.67 3.02
CA ALA A 247 -15.79 3.75 3.33
C ALA A 247 -15.28 2.31 3.48
N ASP A 248 -16.19 1.33 3.46
CA ASP A 248 -15.82 -0.08 3.62
C ASP A 248 -14.74 -0.50 2.62
N SER A 249 -13.65 -1.03 3.15
CA SER A 249 -12.46 -1.40 2.37
C SER A 249 -12.71 -2.52 1.34
N GLU A 250 -13.85 -3.19 1.37
CA GLU A 250 -14.23 -4.13 0.31
C GLU A 250 -14.46 -3.42 -1.03
N GLY A 251 -14.88 -2.14 -1.02
CA GLY A 251 -15.17 -1.36 -2.23
C GLY A 251 -13.99 -1.14 -3.17
N LEU A 252 -12.75 -1.21 -2.69
CA LEU A 252 -11.55 -1.11 -3.54
C LEU A 252 -11.12 -2.47 -4.15
N ALA A 253 -11.57 -3.58 -3.59
CA ALA A 253 -11.11 -4.91 -3.96
C ALA A 253 -11.57 -5.40 -5.36
N PRO A 254 -12.72 -5.00 -5.93
CA PRO A 254 -13.12 -5.38 -7.30
C PRO A 254 -12.07 -5.03 -8.34
N PHE A 255 -11.48 -3.84 -8.30
CA PHE A 255 -10.43 -3.44 -9.24
C PHE A 255 -9.15 -4.27 -9.05
N LEU A 256 -8.77 -4.54 -7.80
CA LEU A 256 -7.60 -5.37 -7.51
C LEU A 256 -7.83 -6.83 -7.97
N ALA A 257 -9.03 -7.36 -7.81
CA ALA A 257 -9.40 -8.66 -8.34
C ALA A 257 -9.34 -8.70 -9.88
N TYR A 258 -9.83 -7.64 -10.54
CA TYR A 258 -9.72 -7.51 -12.00
C TYR A 258 -8.26 -7.59 -12.48
N LEU A 259 -7.30 -6.93 -11.81
CA LEU A 259 -5.88 -7.00 -12.16
C LEU A 259 -5.30 -8.44 -12.05
N CYS A 260 -5.97 -9.33 -11.32
CA CYS A 260 -5.57 -10.74 -11.16
C CYS A 260 -6.24 -11.67 -12.18
N THR A 261 -7.17 -11.18 -13.02
CA THR A 261 -7.82 -11.95 -14.10
C THR A 261 -6.94 -12.02 -15.34
N ASP A 262 -7.26 -12.90 -16.27
CA ASP A 262 -6.53 -13.02 -17.54
C ASP A 262 -6.60 -11.73 -18.38
N GLN A 263 -7.70 -10.97 -18.27
CA GLN A 263 -7.81 -9.66 -18.91
C GLN A 263 -6.97 -8.60 -18.22
N GLY A 264 -6.94 -8.58 -16.89
CA GLY A 264 -6.20 -7.60 -16.10
C GLY A 264 -4.69 -7.83 -16.09
N LYS A 265 -4.23 -9.07 -16.24
CA LYS A 265 -2.80 -9.43 -16.23
C LYS A 265 -1.95 -8.74 -17.29
N ARG A 266 -2.55 -8.26 -18.38
CA ARG A 266 -1.83 -7.48 -19.42
C ARG A 266 -1.31 -6.13 -18.91
N TYR A 267 -1.82 -5.63 -17.80
CA TYR A 267 -1.35 -4.40 -17.19
C TYR A 267 -0.26 -4.72 -16.16
N THR A 268 0.91 -4.13 -16.35
CA THR A 268 2.05 -4.29 -15.45
C THR A 268 2.82 -2.97 -15.33
N ALA A 269 3.63 -2.81 -14.29
CA ALA A 269 4.40 -1.61 -13.97
C ALA A 269 3.56 -0.34 -13.72
N GLN A 270 2.25 -0.49 -13.48
CA GLN A 270 1.36 0.63 -13.23
C GLN A 270 1.25 0.96 -11.74
N VAL A 271 0.87 2.21 -11.46
CA VAL A 271 0.56 2.70 -10.12
C VAL A 271 -0.86 3.25 -10.15
N PHE A 272 -1.74 2.67 -9.35
CA PHE A 272 -3.15 3.05 -9.28
C PHE A 272 -3.48 3.67 -7.93
N SER A 273 -4.25 4.74 -7.89
CA SER A 273 -4.98 5.18 -6.70
C SER A 273 -6.38 4.57 -6.74
N VAL A 274 -6.79 3.92 -5.65
CA VAL A 274 -8.06 3.18 -5.60
C VAL A 274 -8.79 3.53 -4.32
N THR A 275 -10.01 4.05 -4.43
CA THR A 275 -10.82 4.41 -3.26
C THR A 275 -11.90 3.38 -2.97
N ALA A 276 -12.34 3.27 -1.73
CA ALA A 276 -13.45 2.42 -1.35
C ALA A 276 -14.79 2.84 -1.99
N SER A 277 -14.92 4.10 -2.42
CA SER A 277 -16.06 4.58 -3.20
C SER A 277 -16.07 4.10 -4.66
N GLY A 278 -15.04 3.34 -5.09
CA GLY A 278 -14.94 2.77 -6.44
C GLY A 278 -14.24 3.68 -7.46
N LYS A 279 -13.67 4.81 -7.03
CA LYS A 279 -12.85 5.64 -7.91
C LYS A 279 -11.49 4.97 -8.13
N VAL A 280 -11.03 4.95 -9.38
CA VAL A 280 -9.72 4.42 -9.78
C VAL A 280 -9.03 5.45 -10.67
N ASP A 281 -7.84 5.85 -10.24
CA ASP A 281 -6.95 6.72 -11.02
C ASP A 281 -5.65 5.95 -11.34
N VAL A 282 -5.01 6.28 -12.47
CA VAL A 282 -3.68 5.77 -12.81
C VAL A 282 -2.68 6.92 -12.83
N TYR A 283 -1.54 6.74 -12.15
CA TYR A 283 -0.44 7.70 -12.22
C TYR A 283 0.31 7.59 -13.54
N SER A 284 0.65 8.73 -14.13
CA SER A 284 1.53 8.75 -15.29
C SER A 284 2.94 8.28 -14.93
N ALA A 285 3.66 7.73 -15.91
CA ALA A 285 5.09 7.49 -15.74
C ALA A 285 5.83 8.83 -15.58
N PRO A 286 6.90 8.90 -14.75
CA PRO A 286 7.77 10.06 -14.73
C PRO A 286 8.33 10.34 -16.11
N VAL A 287 8.21 11.57 -16.59
CA VAL A 287 8.76 12.03 -17.88
C VAL A 287 9.74 13.16 -17.63
N ARG A 288 10.79 13.24 -18.48
CA ARG A 288 11.64 14.41 -18.49
C ARG A 288 10.88 15.55 -19.18
N LEU A 289 10.66 16.64 -18.46
CA LEU A 289 9.91 17.77 -19.00
C LEU A 289 10.75 18.67 -19.89
N ARG A 290 11.99 18.94 -19.49
CA ARG A 290 12.91 19.87 -20.17
C ARG A 290 14.34 19.43 -20.01
N GLU A 291 15.19 19.92 -20.92
CA GLU A 291 16.63 19.66 -20.92
C GLU A 291 17.37 20.95 -21.32
N ILE A 292 18.49 21.21 -20.68
CA ILE A 292 19.49 22.22 -21.12
C ILE A 292 20.81 21.51 -21.36
N THR A 293 21.49 21.85 -22.45
CA THR A 293 22.79 21.25 -22.81
C THR A 293 23.81 22.32 -23.17
N LYS A 294 25.10 22.05 -22.90
CA LYS A 294 26.21 22.86 -23.32
C LYS A 294 27.28 21.91 -23.94
N PRO A 295 27.25 21.70 -25.27
CA PRO A 295 27.99 20.63 -25.93
C PRO A 295 29.51 20.67 -25.79
N GLU A 296 30.13 21.86 -25.70
CA GLU A 296 31.58 22.03 -25.85
C GLU A 296 32.30 22.44 -24.56
N ALA A 297 31.59 22.63 -23.43
CA ALA A 297 32.21 23.08 -22.20
C ALA A 297 31.37 22.70 -20.98
N LEU A 298 31.98 22.79 -19.79
CA LEU A 298 31.22 22.72 -18.52
C LEU A 298 30.45 24.01 -18.30
N TRP A 299 29.28 23.87 -17.67
CA TRP A 299 28.52 25.00 -17.18
C TRP A 299 29.23 25.72 -16.06
N THR A 300 29.22 27.06 -16.09
CA THR A 300 29.54 27.87 -14.89
C THR A 300 28.24 28.11 -14.08
N VAL A 301 28.40 28.47 -12.81
CA VAL A 301 27.26 28.79 -11.94
C VAL A 301 26.50 30.01 -12.46
N GLU A 302 27.21 31.01 -12.98
CA GLU A 302 26.65 32.23 -13.55
C GLU A 302 25.80 31.93 -14.81
N GLU A 303 26.29 31.06 -15.68
CA GLU A 303 25.55 30.63 -16.89
C GLU A 303 24.27 29.86 -16.48
N LEU A 304 24.36 28.96 -15.50
CA LEU A 304 23.19 28.25 -14.98
C LEU A 304 22.20 29.20 -14.31
N ALA A 305 22.67 30.17 -13.54
CA ALA A 305 21.81 31.18 -12.92
C ALA A 305 21.03 32.00 -13.94
N ALA A 306 21.62 32.23 -15.12
CA ALA A 306 20.97 32.96 -16.21
C ALA A 306 19.95 32.11 -17.00
N CYS A 307 20.20 30.81 -17.20
CA CYS A 307 19.37 30.01 -18.10
C CYS A 307 18.36 29.07 -17.37
N VAL A 308 18.67 28.59 -16.17
CA VAL A 308 17.81 27.65 -15.45
C VAL A 308 16.40 28.19 -15.20
N PRO A 309 16.18 29.44 -14.72
CA PRO A 309 14.83 29.94 -14.49
C PRO A 309 13.94 29.87 -15.72
N ASP A 310 14.46 30.31 -16.86
CA ASP A 310 13.68 30.51 -18.07
C ASP A 310 13.60 29.27 -18.98
N GLN A 311 14.61 28.39 -18.92
CA GLN A 311 14.70 27.25 -19.84
C GLN A 311 14.34 25.92 -19.15
N LEU A 312 14.83 25.70 -17.93
CA LEU A 312 14.63 24.43 -17.20
C LEU A 312 13.45 24.48 -16.25
N MET A 313 13.27 25.61 -15.52
CA MET A 313 12.32 25.77 -14.42
C MET A 313 11.20 26.78 -14.74
N GLN A 314 10.88 27.00 -16.02
CA GLN A 314 9.92 28.01 -16.52
C GLN A 314 8.56 28.04 -15.82
N ASP A 315 8.00 26.86 -15.46
CA ASP A 315 6.69 26.74 -14.79
C ASP A 315 6.82 26.22 -13.36
N TYR A 316 7.98 26.44 -12.73
CA TYR A 316 8.20 25.97 -11.38
C TYR A 316 7.25 26.64 -10.39
N GLN A 317 6.57 25.81 -9.63
CA GLN A 317 5.79 26.21 -8.47
C GLN A 317 6.34 25.48 -7.23
N ASN A 318 6.62 26.22 -6.18
CA ASN A 318 7.09 25.63 -4.93
C ASN A 318 5.96 24.78 -4.32
N PRO A 319 6.09 23.44 -4.26
CA PRO A 319 5.04 22.58 -3.72
C PRO A 319 4.77 22.83 -2.23
N ALA A 320 5.69 23.44 -1.50
CA ALA A 320 5.50 23.79 -0.10
C ALA A 320 4.58 25.03 0.08
N GLU A 321 4.51 25.91 -0.90
CA GLU A 321 3.67 27.11 -0.87
C GLU A 321 2.22 26.82 -1.30
N SER A 322 2.02 25.82 -2.15
CA SER A 322 0.69 25.47 -2.69
C SER A 322 -0.19 24.68 -1.71
N ARG A 323 0.37 24.16 -0.64
CA ARG A 323 -0.36 23.41 0.40
C ARG A 323 -0.76 24.37 1.52
N GLN A 324 -1.95 24.96 1.41
CA GLN A 324 -2.62 25.53 2.58
C GLN A 324 -3.06 24.36 3.49
N TYR A 325 -2.38 24.24 4.63
CA TYR A 325 -2.74 23.33 5.71
C TYR A 325 -3.97 23.81 6.46
#